data_05f4b17146584deaad044b8e6f495526
#
_entry.id   05f4b17146584deaad044b8e6f495526
#
_cell.length_a   1.000
_cell.length_b   1.000
_cell.length_c   1.000
_cell.angle_alpha   90.00
_cell.angle_beta   90.00
_cell.angle_gamma   90.00
#
_symmetry.space_group_name_H-M   'P 1'
#
loop_
_entity.id
_entity.type
_entity.pdbx_description
1 polymer ?
#
loop_
_entity_poly.entity_id
_entity_poly.type
_entity_poly.pdbx_seq_one_letter_code
_entity_poly.pdbx_strand_id
1 'polypeptide(L)'
;MGEESEMSANRVEVLCPGMIRRDGPVVLEARSTVTLVSRGDRRVLVDTSGPENRGTLLEALEARGVPPEGIEAVVLTHAHGDHVGNLSLFPHAKVIAHRLEGGSLALDGEVELWEGVGIVPTPGHTPGSISVVVRAEETYALAGDAIPTEDNMRRWVPPGHHFDRERAMESMALLVGMADVIVPGHGPPFRVAREKGEGR
;
A
#
# COMPACT_ATOMS: atom_id res chain seq x y z
N MET A 1 14.64 29.07 4.20
CA MET A 1 14.04 28.47 2.99
C MET A 1 14.21 26.94 2.91
N GLY A 2 15.13 26.32 3.65
CA GLY A 2 15.30 24.85 3.66
C GLY A 2 14.27 24.09 4.50
N GLU A 3 13.96 24.54 5.70
CA GLU A 3 13.09 23.85 6.64
C GLU A 3 11.61 23.83 6.21
N GLU A 4 11.09 24.91 5.63
CA GLU A 4 9.70 24.95 5.12
C GLU A 4 9.50 24.02 3.90
N SER A 5 10.53 23.81 3.09
CA SER A 5 10.50 22.90 1.93
C SER A 5 10.51 21.43 2.36
N GLU A 6 11.26 21.08 3.41
CA GLU A 6 11.30 19.71 3.95
C GLU A 6 9.99 19.31 4.67
N MET A 7 9.32 20.26 5.35
CA MET A 7 8.03 20.03 5.99
C MET A 7 6.88 19.85 5.00
N SER A 8 7.05 20.24 3.74
CA SER A 8 6.01 20.18 2.70
C SER A 8 6.12 18.95 1.78
N ALA A 9 7.19 18.18 1.85
CA ALA A 9 7.39 16.99 1.02
C ALA A 9 6.59 15.78 1.55
N ASN A 10 6.05 14.99 0.62
CA ASN A 10 5.47 13.69 0.98
C ASN A 10 6.57 12.74 1.43
N ARG A 11 6.30 11.96 2.47
CA ARG A 11 7.19 10.92 3.00
C ARG A 11 6.47 9.58 3.01
N VAL A 12 7.22 8.53 2.67
CA VAL A 12 6.74 7.14 2.68
C VAL A 12 7.63 6.33 3.60
N GLU A 13 7.06 5.74 4.63
CA GLU A 13 7.80 4.92 5.60
C GLU A 13 7.11 3.58 5.79
N VAL A 14 7.79 2.50 5.48
CA VAL A 14 7.31 1.16 5.81
C VAL A 14 7.49 0.93 7.30
N LEU A 15 6.38 0.82 8.03
CA LEU A 15 6.34 0.55 9.46
C LEU A 15 6.57 -0.92 9.75
N CYS A 16 5.86 -1.79 9.03
CA CYS A 16 5.93 -3.23 9.16
C CYS A 16 6.07 -3.83 7.76
N PRO A 17 7.22 -4.36 7.39
CA PRO A 17 7.32 -5.12 6.15
C PRO A 17 6.41 -6.34 6.19
N GLY A 18 5.64 -6.53 5.13
CA GLY A 18 4.81 -7.71 4.98
C GLY A 18 5.63 -8.97 4.73
N MET A 19 5.00 -10.11 4.85
CA MET A 19 5.58 -11.40 4.48
C MET A 19 4.50 -12.40 4.10
N ILE A 20 4.85 -13.33 3.24
CA ILE A 20 4.01 -14.47 2.92
C ILE A 20 4.85 -15.73 2.88
N ARG A 21 4.41 -16.77 3.59
CA ARG A 21 5.02 -18.09 3.60
C ARG A 21 4.04 -19.11 3.05
N ARG A 22 4.50 -19.89 2.09
CA ARG A 22 3.69 -20.89 1.38
C ARG A 22 4.31 -22.27 1.46
N ASP A 23 3.44 -23.27 1.34
CA ASP A 23 3.81 -24.64 1.00
C ASP A 23 3.02 -25.04 -0.26
N GLY A 24 3.67 -24.99 -1.40
CA GLY A 24 3.00 -25.09 -2.70
C GLY A 24 1.90 -24.03 -2.87
N PRO A 25 0.64 -24.41 -3.13
CA PRO A 25 -0.46 -23.48 -3.28
C PRO A 25 -1.03 -22.99 -1.92
N VAL A 26 -0.64 -23.60 -0.81
CA VAL A 26 -1.20 -23.31 0.52
C VAL A 26 -0.45 -22.15 1.15
N VAL A 27 -1.19 -21.10 1.54
CA VAL A 27 -0.65 -20.02 2.38
C VAL A 27 -0.63 -20.50 3.82
N LEU A 28 0.57 -20.59 4.41
CA LEU A 28 0.77 -20.99 5.80
C LEU A 28 0.73 -19.77 6.73
N GLU A 29 1.22 -18.62 6.25
CA GLU A 29 1.28 -17.38 7.00
C GLU A 29 1.31 -16.21 6.03
N ALA A 30 0.54 -15.17 6.30
CA ALA A 30 0.56 -13.93 5.55
C ALA A 30 0.37 -12.75 6.51
N ARG A 31 1.13 -11.69 6.29
CA ARG A 31 1.02 -10.40 6.97
C ARG A 31 1.24 -9.30 5.96
N SER A 32 0.32 -8.34 5.88
CA SER A 32 0.50 -7.25 4.93
C SER A 32 1.58 -6.27 5.38
N THR A 33 2.15 -5.59 4.40
CA THR A 33 2.97 -4.40 4.62
C THR A 33 2.10 -3.28 5.17
N VAL A 34 2.57 -2.61 6.22
CA VAL A 34 1.93 -1.38 6.74
C VAL A 34 2.83 -0.20 6.41
N THR A 35 2.27 0.80 5.74
CA THR A 35 3.01 1.98 5.31
C THR A 35 2.39 3.24 5.87
N LEU A 36 3.21 4.10 6.47
CA LEU A 36 2.86 5.46 6.86
C LEU A 36 3.19 6.42 5.72
N VAL A 37 2.19 7.19 5.29
CA VAL A 37 2.35 8.30 4.37
C VAL A 37 2.10 9.59 5.14
N SER A 38 3.04 10.53 5.09
CA SER A 38 2.94 11.78 5.83
C SER A 38 3.36 13.00 5.02
N ARG A 39 2.79 14.17 5.39
CA ARG A 39 3.17 15.49 4.88
C ARG A 39 2.87 16.53 5.96
N GLY A 40 3.90 17.09 6.59
CA GLY A 40 3.74 17.91 7.78
C GLY A 40 3.06 17.11 8.90
N ASP A 41 1.93 17.62 9.41
CA ASP A 41 1.15 16.94 10.45
C ASP A 41 0.15 15.91 9.90
N ARG A 42 -0.06 15.86 8.61
CA ARG A 42 -0.98 14.88 7.99
C ARG A 42 -0.37 13.49 8.00
N ARG A 43 -1.14 12.50 8.42
CA ARG A 43 -0.71 11.09 8.55
C ARG A 43 -1.80 10.14 8.13
N VAL A 44 -1.48 9.30 7.17
CA VAL A 44 -2.36 8.22 6.69
C VAL A 44 -1.60 6.90 6.75
N LEU A 45 -2.24 5.86 7.25
CA LEU A 45 -1.75 4.50 7.11
C LEU A 45 -2.34 3.84 5.87
N VAL A 46 -1.54 3.01 5.23
CA VAL A 46 -2.00 2.09 4.18
C VAL A 46 -1.85 0.67 4.73
N ASP A 47 -2.99 0.01 4.89
CA ASP A 47 -3.21 -1.26 5.57
C ASP A 47 -2.80 -1.28 7.05
N THR A 48 -3.14 -2.35 7.77
CA THR A 48 -2.92 -2.47 9.22
C THR A 48 -2.33 -3.81 9.65
N SER A 49 -1.94 -4.66 8.71
CA SER A 49 -1.44 -6.02 8.93
C SER A 49 -2.43 -6.96 9.66
N GLY A 50 -2.02 -8.20 9.88
CA GLY A 50 -2.76 -9.18 10.67
C GLY A 50 -2.68 -8.91 12.18
N PRO A 51 -3.61 -9.49 12.98
CA PRO A 51 -3.69 -9.27 14.44
C PRO A 51 -2.40 -9.64 15.18
N GLU A 52 -1.66 -10.64 14.69
CA GLU A 52 -0.40 -11.11 15.26
C GLU A 52 0.71 -10.06 15.19
N ASN A 53 0.58 -9.08 14.29
CA ASN A 53 1.58 -8.01 14.10
C ASN A 53 1.26 -6.74 14.90
N ARG A 54 0.24 -6.79 15.80
CA ARG A 54 -0.23 -5.65 16.59
C ARG A 54 0.87 -4.97 17.41
N GLY A 55 1.68 -5.76 18.11
CA GLY A 55 2.78 -5.25 18.93
C GLY A 55 3.82 -4.52 18.09
N THR A 56 4.27 -5.15 17.00
CA THR A 56 5.24 -4.57 16.06
C THR A 56 4.75 -3.24 15.46
N LEU A 57 3.46 -3.16 15.11
CA LEU A 57 2.87 -1.93 14.57
C LEU A 57 2.86 -0.80 15.61
N LEU A 58 2.49 -1.09 16.86
CA LEU A 58 2.49 -0.09 17.94
C LEU A 58 3.92 0.38 18.26
N GLU A 59 4.89 -0.52 18.36
CA GLU A 59 6.29 -0.20 18.58
C GLU A 59 6.86 0.67 17.43
N ALA A 60 6.49 0.35 16.18
CA ALA A 60 6.94 1.12 15.02
C ALA A 60 6.36 2.53 14.99
N LEU A 61 5.12 2.73 15.42
CA LEU A 61 4.48 4.04 15.57
C LEU A 61 5.11 4.84 16.72
N GLU A 62 5.32 4.20 17.87
CA GLU A 62 5.94 4.82 19.05
C GLU A 62 7.36 5.31 18.75
N ALA A 63 8.17 4.50 18.06
CA ALA A 63 9.54 4.87 17.65
C ALA A 63 9.58 6.13 16.76
N ARG A 64 8.46 6.52 16.15
CA ARG A 64 8.30 7.74 15.34
C ARG A 64 7.58 8.86 16.06
N GLY A 65 7.22 8.67 17.33
CA GLY A 65 6.43 9.63 18.10
C GLY A 65 5.03 9.85 17.53
N VAL A 66 4.48 8.86 16.83
CA VAL A 66 3.14 8.92 16.24
C VAL A 66 2.19 8.02 17.05
N PRO A 67 1.35 8.57 17.92
CA PRO A 67 0.34 7.77 18.59
C PRO A 67 -0.76 7.35 17.60
N PRO A 68 -1.49 6.25 17.84
CA PRO A 68 -2.60 5.82 16.99
C PRO A 68 -3.63 6.91 16.73
N GLU A 69 -3.89 7.77 17.70
CA GLU A 69 -4.80 8.93 17.61
C GLU A 69 -4.30 10.03 16.65
N GLY A 70 -3.01 10.01 16.35
CA GLY A 70 -2.38 10.93 15.38
C GLY A 70 -2.53 10.49 13.92
N ILE A 71 -3.20 9.36 13.66
CA ILE A 71 -3.51 8.88 12.31
C ILE A 71 -4.87 9.43 11.89
N GLU A 72 -4.88 10.26 10.82
CA GLU A 72 -6.10 10.89 10.30
C GLU A 72 -6.99 9.90 9.54
N ALA A 73 -6.37 9.00 8.79
CA ALA A 73 -7.07 8.01 8.00
C ALA A 73 -6.27 6.71 7.85
N VAL A 74 -7.00 5.63 7.64
CA VAL A 74 -6.47 4.33 7.21
C VAL A 74 -7.05 4.01 5.84
N VAL A 75 -6.18 3.88 4.85
CA VAL A 75 -6.54 3.38 3.52
C VAL A 75 -6.37 1.87 3.54
N LEU A 76 -7.43 1.14 3.26
CA LEU A 76 -7.39 -0.32 3.10
C LEU A 76 -7.29 -0.64 1.61
N THR A 77 -6.21 -1.32 1.22
CA THR A 77 -6.05 -1.74 -0.17
C THR A 77 -7.13 -2.73 -0.57
N HIS A 78 -7.53 -3.62 0.34
CA HIS A 78 -8.66 -4.53 0.24
C HIS A 78 -8.98 -5.13 1.63
N ALA A 79 -10.02 -5.96 1.75
CA ALA A 79 -10.59 -6.37 3.05
C ALA A 79 -10.13 -7.75 3.54
N HIS A 80 -9.02 -8.30 3.08
CA HIS A 80 -8.50 -9.54 3.65
C HIS A 80 -7.99 -9.35 5.08
N GLY A 81 -8.13 -10.38 5.92
CA GLY A 81 -7.88 -10.30 7.36
C GLY A 81 -6.46 -9.88 7.74
N ASP A 82 -5.49 -10.22 6.93
CA ASP A 82 -4.08 -9.84 7.09
C ASP A 82 -3.76 -8.41 6.61
N HIS A 83 -4.74 -7.67 6.08
CA HIS A 83 -4.66 -6.24 5.76
C HIS A 83 -5.42 -5.36 6.75
N VAL A 84 -6.51 -5.89 7.35
CA VAL A 84 -7.42 -5.12 8.21
C VAL A 84 -7.32 -5.48 9.70
N GLY A 85 -6.48 -6.44 10.07
CA GLY A 85 -6.50 -7.09 11.38
C GLY A 85 -6.29 -6.19 12.59
N ASN A 86 -5.61 -5.05 12.41
CA ASN A 86 -5.35 -4.09 13.47
C ASN A 86 -6.11 -2.76 13.31
N LEU A 87 -7.12 -2.71 12.45
CA LEU A 87 -7.91 -1.49 12.21
C LEU A 87 -8.51 -0.92 13.51
N SER A 88 -8.85 -1.76 14.47
CA SER A 88 -9.37 -1.34 15.78
C SER A 88 -8.40 -0.51 16.64
N LEU A 89 -7.12 -0.45 16.27
CA LEU A 89 -6.14 0.45 16.91
C LEU A 89 -6.39 1.92 16.60
N PHE A 90 -7.13 2.21 15.52
CA PHE A 90 -7.31 3.55 14.98
C PHE A 90 -8.79 3.98 15.02
N PRO A 91 -9.43 4.06 16.22
CA PRO A 91 -10.86 4.26 16.33
C PRO A 91 -11.32 5.67 15.87
N HIS A 92 -10.38 6.61 15.78
CA HIS A 92 -10.66 8.00 15.37
C HIS A 92 -10.27 8.25 13.91
N ALA A 93 -9.55 7.33 13.27
CA ALA A 93 -9.15 7.47 11.88
C ALA A 93 -10.33 7.25 10.93
N LYS A 94 -10.37 8.05 9.87
CA LYS A 94 -11.31 7.81 8.77
C LYS A 94 -10.87 6.56 7.99
N VAL A 95 -11.74 5.56 7.91
CA VAL A 95 -11.47 4.38 7.08
C VAL A 95 -11.83 4.69 5.62
N ILE A 96 -10.85 4.51 4.75
CA ILE A 96 -10.97 4.73 3.30
C ILE A 96 -10.76 3.37 2.62
N ALA A 97 -11.82 2.83 2.04
CA ALA A 97 -11.79 1.58 1.29
C ALA A 97 -12.80 1.63 0.16
N HIS A 98 -12.58 0.84 -0.88
CA HIS A 98 -13.55 0.72 -1.96
C HIS A 98 -14.87 0.12 -1.45
N ARG A 99 -16.01 0.51 -2.04
CA ARG A 99 -17.33 0.00 -1.62
C ARG A 99 -17.47 -1.53 -1.73
N LEU A 100 -16.78 -2.15 -2.67
CA LEU A 100 -16.76 -3.62 -2.82
C LEU A 100 -15.93 -4.32 -1.75
N GLU A 101 -15.18 -3.55 -0.96
CA GLU A 101 -14.41 -3.99 0.22
C GLU A 101 -15.05 -3.51 1.52
N GLY A 102 -16.34 -3.17 1.49
CA GLY A 102 -17.07 -2.68 2.67
C GLY A 102 -16.85 -1.20 3.00
N GLY A 103 -16.11 -0.48 2.19
CA GLY A 103 -15.88 0.97 2.33
C GLY A 103 -16.95 1.82 1.65
N SER A 104 -16.70 3.13 1.63
CA SER A 104 -17.61 4.12 1.05
C SER A 104 -17.18 4.69 -0.31
N LEU A 105 -15.95 4.37 -0.76
CA LEU A 105 -15.46 4.87 -2.03
C LEU A 105 -16.09 4.12 -3.21
N ALA A 106 -16.73 4.87 -4.11
CA ALA A 106 -17.07 4.41 -5.44
C ALA A 106 -16.03 5.01 -6.40
N LEU A 107 -14.99 4.23 -6.73
CA LEU A 107 -13.93 4.70 -7.58
C LEU A 107 -14.23 4.29 -9.04
N ASP A 108 -14.59 5.29 -9.84
CA ASP A 108 -14.61 5.19 -11.30
C ASP A 108 -13.32 5.75 -11.92
N GLY A 109 -12.32 6.11 -11.08
CA GLY A 109 -11.03 6.68 -11.43
C GLY A 109 -10.16 7.00 -10.21
N GLU A 110 -9.10 7.77 -10.43
CA GLU A 110 -8.19 8.21 -9.37
C GLU A 110 -8.85 9.22 -8.44
N VAL A 111 -8.51 9.15 -7.15
CA VAL A 111 -8.94 10.11 -6.12
C VAL A 111 -7.71 10.66 -5.42
N GLU A 112 -7.50 11.97 -5.49
CA GLU A 112 -6.42 12.64 -4.77
C GLU A 112 -6.81 12.86 -3.30
N LEU A 113 -5.98 12.39 -2.36
CA LEU A 113 -6.11 12.65 -0.93
C LEU A 113 -5.54 14.03 -0.58
N TRP A 114 -4.37 14.34 -1.11
CA TRP A 114 -3.73 15.67 -1.15
C TRP A 114 -2.67 15.67 -2.24
N GLU A 115 -2.08 16.84 -2.51
CA GLU A 115 -1.11 17.02 -3.57
C GLU A 115 -0.01 15.95 -3.57
N GLY A 116 0.01 15.18 -4.65
CA GLY A 116 0.97 14.11 -4.88
C GLY A 116 0.65 12.80 -4.14
N VAL A 117 -0.50 12.66 -3.48
CA VAL A 117 -0.96 11.39 -2.88
C VAL A 117 -2.35 11.06 -3.39
N GLY A 118 -2.44 10.02 -4.17
CA GLY A 118 -3.66 9.56 -4.81
C GLY A 118 -3.97 8.09 -4.57
N ILE A 119 -5.25 7.75 -4.66
CA ILE A 119 -5.75 6.38 -4.67
C ILE A 119 -6.11 6.02 -6.09
N VAL A 120 -5.67 4.88 -6.56
CA VAL A 120 -5.97 4.35 -7.90
C VAL A 120 -6.66 3.00 -7.79
N PRO A 121 -7.71 2.73 -8.58
CA PRO A 121 -8.31 1.40 -8.67
C PRO A 121 -7.29 0.41 -9.24
N THR A 122 -7.11 -0.71 -8.56
CA THR A 122 -6.25 -1.81 -9.00
C THR A 122 -6.95 -3.17 -8.81
N PRO A 123 -8.12 -3.35 -9.46
CA PRO A 123 -8.90 -4.57 -9.33
C PRO A 123 -8.15 -5.77 -9.91
N GLY A 124 -8.53 -6.96 -9.45
CA GLY A 124 -8.02 -8.22 -9.98
C GLY A 124 -7.72 -9.23 -8.90
N HIS A 125 -6.97 -8.86 -7.85
CA HIS A 125 -6.86 -9.70 -6.64
C HIS A 125 -8.23 -9.81 -5.97
N THR A 126 -8.85 -8.67 -5.67
CA THR A 126 -10.27 -8.56 -5.36
C THR A 126 -10.95 -7.58 -6.33
N PRO A 127 -12.29 -7.59 -6.44
CA PRO A 127 -13.01 -6.64 -7.29
C PRO A 127 -12.84 -5.17 -6.88
N GLY A 128 -12.60 -4.92 -5.58
CA GLY A 128 -12.47 -3.59 -5.00
C GLY A 128 -11.05 -3.22 -4.59
N SER A 129 -10.03 -3.97 -5.02
CA SER A 129 -8.63 -3.62 -4.72
C SER A 129 -8.29 -2.22 -5.21
N ILE A 130 -7.59 -1.48 -4.36
CA ILE A 130 -7.05 -0.15 -4.62
C ILE A 130 -5.58 -0.11 -4.21
N SER A 131 -4.83 0.82 -4.79
CA SER A 131 -3.44 1.12 -4.42
C SER A 131 -3.28 2.60 -4.12
N VAL A 132 -2.26 2.97 -3.37
CA VAL A 132 -1.93 4.38 -3.11
C VAL A 132 -0.66 4.73 -3.88
N VAL A 133 -0.72 5.81 -4.65
CA VAL A 133 0.44 6.36 -5.37
C VAL A 133 0.89 7.63 -4.66
N VAL A 134 2.18 7.69 -4.32
CA VAL A 134 2.78 8.81 -3.60
C VAL A 134 3.92 9.39 -4.41
N ARG A 135 3.81 10.66 -4.79
CA ARG A 135 4.91 11.44 -5.38
C ARG A 135 5.68 12.12 -4.25
N ALA A 136 6.88 11.64 -4.00
CA ALA A 136 7.87 12.18 -3.06
C ALA A 136 9.14 12.53 -3.84
N GLU A 137 10.35 12.26 -3.33
CA GLU A 137 11.59 12.33 -4.15
C GLU A 137 11.54 11.33 -5.31
N GLU A 138 10.89 10.21 -5.09
CA GLU A 138 10.56 9.19 -6.08
C GLU A 138 9.05 8.95 -6.06
N THR A 139 8.52 8.32 -7.09
CA THR A 139 7.13 7.89 -7.11
C THR A 139 7.02 6.48 -6.53
N TYR A 140 6.26 6.35 -5.46
CA TYR A 140 5.94 5.08 -4.79
C TYR A 140 4.57 4.60 -5.20
N ALA A 141 4.43 3.30 -5.46
CA ALA A 141 3.13 2.64 -5.48
C ALA A 141 3.03 1.65 -4.31
N LEU A 142 2.12 1.94 -3.37
CA LEU A 142 1.76 1.06 -2.27
C LEU A 142 0.71 0.11 -2.80
N ALA A 143 1.17 -1.02 -3.30
CA ALA A 143 0.42 -1.83 -4.26
C ALA A 143 -0.63 -2.76 -3.61
N GLY A 144 -0.51 -3.02 -2.30
CA GLY A 144 -1.27 -4.13 -1.72
C GLY A 144 -1.08 -5.41 -2.53
N ASP A 145 -2.13 -6.19 -2.66
CA ASP A 145 -2.08 -7.46 -3.37
C ASP A 145 -2.35 -7.36 -4.89
N ALA A 146 -2.38 -6.15 -5.44
CA ALA A 146 -2.19 -5.97 -6.89
C ALA A 146 -0.76 -6.43 -7.30
N ILE A 147 0.23 -6.24 -6.40
CA ILE A 147 1.58 -6.80 -6.49
C ILE A 147 1.95 -7.38 -5.12
N PRO A 148 1.62 -8.65 -4.82
CA PRO A 148 1.86 -9.22 -3.50
C PRO A 148 3.34 -9.28 -3.13
N THR A 149 4.22 -9.62 -4.09
CA THR A 149 5.66 -9.76 -3.87
C THR A 149 6.45 -9.28 -5.08
N GLU A 150 7.75 -8.97 -4.89
CA GLU A 150 8.68 -8.68 -5.98
C GLU A 150 8.73 -9.80 -7.03
N ASP A 151 8.58 -11.07 -6.60
CA ASP A 151 8.57 -12.23 -7.47
C ASP A 151 7.39 -12.21 -8.46
N ASN A 152 6.22 -11.71 -8.02
CA ASN A 152 5.07 -11.54 -8.92
C ASN A 152 5.42 -10.59 -10.07
N MET A 153 6.05 -9.47 -9.77
CA MET A 153 6.48 -8.49 -10.76
C MET A 153 7.59 -9.04 -11.65
N ARG A 154 8.64 -9.62 -11.07
CA ARG A 154 9.79 -10.17 -11.83
C ARG A 154 9.40 -11.28 -12.81
N ARG A 155 8.49 -12.16 -12.38
CA ARG A 155 8.01 -13.29 -13.21
C ARG A 155 6.82 -12.89 -14.09
N TRP A 156 6.33 -11.67 -13.92
CA TRP A 156 5.15 -11.16 -14.61
C TRP A 156 3.95 -12.09 -14.47
N VAL A 157 3.62 -12.46 -13.23
CA VAL A 157 2.52 -13.36 -12.90
C VAL A 157 1.55 -12.71 -11.92
N PRO A 158 0.24 -12.94 -12.05
CA PRO A 158 -0.75 -12.36 -11.15
C PRO A 158 -0.60 -12.88 -9.71
N PRO A 159 -1.28 -12.27 -8.73
CA PRO A 159 -1.47 -12.84 -7.40
C PRO A 159 -1.92 -14.30 -7.48
N GLY A 160 -1.44 -15.15 -6.58
CA GLY A 160 -1.85 -16.56 -6.55
C GLY A 160 -3.35 -16.77 -6.28
N HIS A 161 -3.94 -15.87 -5.49
CA HIS A 161 -5.38 -15.70 -5.35
C HIS A 161 -5.77 -14.46 -6.13
N HIS A 162 -6.69 -14.57 -7.07
CA HIS A 162 -7.23 -13.47 -7.84
C HIS A 162 -8.66 -13.76 -8.25
N PHE A 163 -9.47 -12.72 -8.24
CA PHE A 163 -10.84 -12.75 -8.75
C PHE A 163 -10.84 -12.72 -10.28
N ASP A 164 -9.96 -11.92 -10.87
CA ASP A 164 -9.86 -11.71 -12.32
C ASP A 164 -8.38 -11.59 -12.71
N ARG A 165 -7.89 -12.57 -13.47
CA ARG A 165 -6.49 -12.66 -13.90
C ARG A 165 -6.09 -11.50 -14.82
N GLU A 166 -6.94 -11.16 -15.76
CA GLU A 166 -6.65 -10.14 -16.78
C GLU A 166 -6.54 -8.77 -16.11
N ARG A 167 -7.53 -8.41 -15.28
CA ARG A 167 -7.51 -7.18 -14.50
C ARG A 167 -6.33 -7.12 -13.53
N ALA A 168 -5.95 -8.22 -12.90
CA ALA A 168 -4.79 -8.25 -12.02
C ALA A 168 -3.49 -7.93 -12.77
N MET A 169 -3.35 -8.41 -14.01
CA MET A 169 -2.19 -8.11 -14.85
C MET A 169 -2.21 -6.65 -15.36
N GLU A 170 -3.38 -6.12 -15.70
CA GLU A 170 -3.55 -4.70 -16.07
C GLU A 170 -3.19 -3.78 -14.89
N SER A 171 -3.68 -4.09 -13.68
CA SER A 171 -3.37 -3.35 -12.46
C SER A 171 -1.89 -3.38 -12.13
N MET A 172 -1.23 -4.53 -12.24
CA MET A 172 0.22 -4.63 -12.08
C MET A 172 0.97 -3.78 -13.12
N ALA A 173 0.56 -3.86 -14.40
CA ALA A 173 1.17 -3.07 -15.47
C ALA A 173 1.02 -1.56 -15.23
N LEU A 174 -0.16 -1.13 -14.78
CA LEU A 174 -0.43 0.26 -14.42
C LEU A 174 0.55 0.75 -13.35
N LEU A 175 0.65 0.02 -12.23
CA LEU A 175 1.51 0.41 -11.10
C LEU A 175 3.00 0.43 -11.47
N VAL A 176 3.47 -0.57 -12.21
CA VAL A 176 4.86 -0.63 -12.70
C VAL A 176 5.15 0.53 -13.67
N GLY A 177 4.17 0.93 -14.49
CA GLY A 177 4.31 2.09 -15.39
C GLY A 177 4.38 3.43 -14.66
N MET A 178 3.74 3.55 -13.48
CA MET A 178 3.62 4.81 -12.72
C MET A 178 4.78 5.03 -11.74
N ALA A 179 5.29 3.96 -11.10
CA ALA A 179 6.16 4.07 -9.93
C ALA A 179 7.63 3.80 -10.21
N ASP A 180 8.50 4.42 -9.44
CA ASP A 180 9.92 4.12 -9.35
C ASP A 180 10.20 3.04 -8.31
N VAL A 181 9.37 3.02 -7.24
CA VAL A 181 9.44 2.07 -6.13
C VAL A 181 8.07 1.45 -5.90
N ILE A 182 8.03 0.13 -5.84
CA ILE A 182 6.84 -0.63 -5.42
C ILE A 182 6.99 -1.03 -3.95
N VAL A 183 5.97 -0.75 -3.17
CA VAL A 183 5.77 -1.33 -1.84
C VAL A 183 4.72 -2.44 -1.99
N PRO A 184 5.14 -3.71 -1.98
CA PRO A 184 4.25 -4.84 -2.23
C PRO A 184 3.38 -5.15 -1.01
N GLY A 185 2.31 -5.93 -1.21
CA GLY A 185 1.46 -6.41 -0.11
C GLY A 185 2.24 -7.24 0.91
N HIS A 186 3.17 -8.07 0.46
CA HIS A 186 3.90 -9.04 1.28
C HIS A 186 5.39 -9.08 0.97
N GLY A 187 6.13 -8.08 1.43
CA GLY A 187 7.57 -8.04 1.25
C GLY A 187 8.17 -6.64 1.42
N PRO A 188 9.49 -6.53 1.35
CA PRO A 188 10.16 -5.24 1.38
C PRO A 188 9.90 -4.45 0.10
N PRO A 189 10.00 -3.11 0.14
CA PRO A 189 9.99 -2.27 -1.06
C PRO A 189 11.10 -2.66 -2.04
N PHE A 190 10.81 -2.51 -3.32
CA PHE A 190 11.79 -2.76 -4.38
C PHE A 190 11.66 -1.74 -5.52
N ARG A 191 12.76 -1.53 -6.26
CA ARG A 191 12.79 -0.61 -7.39
C ARG A 191 12.31 -1.27 -8.67
N VAL A 192 11.53 -0.50 -9.45
CA VAL A 192 11.19 -0.89 -10.81
C VAL A 192 12.41 -0.65 -11.70
N ALA A 193 12.93 -1.73 -12.30
CA ALA A 193 13.99 -1.60 -13.30
C ALA A 193 13.43 -0.92 -14.54
N ARG A 194 13.74 0.36 -14.73
CA ARG A 194 13.51 1.04 -16.03
C ARG A 194 14.76 0.81 -16.87
N GLU A 195 14.61 0.22 -18.06
CA GLU A 195 15.67 0.27 -19.05
C GLU A 195 16.04 1.76 -19.25
N LYS A 196 17.31 2.10 -18.99
CA LYS A 196 17.83 3.42 -19.34
C LYS A 196 17.66 3.50 -20.84
N GLY A 197 16.65 4.25 -21.29
CA GLY A 197 16.51 4.57 -22.69
C GLY A 197 17.83 5.16 -23.16
N GLU A 198 18.50 4.46 -24.08
CA GLU A 198 19.63 5.01 -24.81
C GLU A 198 19.12 6.31 -25.43
N GLY A 199 19.67 7.43 -24.97
CA GLY A 199 19.35 8.74 -25.49
C GLY A 199 19.56 8.76 -27.02
N ARG A 200 18.48 9.03 -27.71
CA ARG A 200 18.53 9.48 -29.12
C ARG A 200 18.58 10.99 -29.18
#